data_54f6dc34a9e2eb75d54143d873c9d2a3
#
_entry.id   54f6dc34a9e2eb75d54143d873c9d2a3
#
_cell.length_a   1.000
_cell.length_b   1.000
_cell.length_c   1.000
_cell.angle_alpha   90.00
_cell.angle_beta   90.00
_cell.angle_gamma   90.00
#
_symmetry.space_group_name_H-M   'P 1'
#
loop_
_entity.id
_entity.type
_entity.pdbx_description
1 polymer ?
#
loop_
_entity_poly.entity_id
_entity_poly.type
_entity_poly.pdbx_seq_one_letter_code
_entity_poly.pdbx_strand_id
1 'polypeptide(L)'
;AIVGRPNGGKSTLVNRLLGEERVVVFDQPGTTRDSIYIDYERDGEPYTLIDTAGVRRRKNVKEVVEKFSIVKTLKAIDDANVTILVMDAREGVVDQDLHLLGQVVESGRALVLAVNKWDGLEPDHKERVKFELERRLQFIDYAEVHFISALHGTGVGHLYDSVNKAYHSATDKMSTRQLTT
;
A
#
# COMPACT_ATOMS: atom_id res chain seq x y z
N ALA A 1 1.04 4.33 4.11
CA ALA A 1 1.73 3.05 4.44
C ALA A 1 1.47 2.01 3.38
N ILE A 2 2.45 1.14 3.15
CA ILE A 2 2.29 -0.03 2.29
C ILE A 2 2.38 -1.26 3.19
N VAL A 3 1.30 -2.01 3.28
CA VAL A 3 1.17 -3.18 4.14
C VAL A 3 0.70 -4.40 3.35
N GLY A 4 0.86 -5.57 3.91
CA GLY A 4 0.45 -6.83 3.31
C GLY A 4 1.32 -7.97 3.81
N ARG A 5 0.97 -9.18 3.39
CA ARG A 5 1.72 -10.38 3.75
C ARG A 5 3.10 -10.40 3.10
N PRO A 6 4.07 -11.13 3.69
CA PRO A 6 5.36 -11.37 3.03
C PRO A 6 5.16 -11.99 1.65
N ASN A 7 6.05 -11.67 0.72
CA ASN A 7 6.08 -12.21 -0.64
C ASN A 7 4.91 -11.78 -1.54
N GLY A 8 4.08 -10.85 -1.10
CA GLY A 8 3.00 -10.28 -1.93
C GLY A 8 3.46 -9.28 -2.98
N GLY A 9 4.75 -8.90 -2.94
CA GLY A 9 5.32 -7.96 -3.88
C GLY A 9 5.44 -6.54 -3.36
N LYS A 10 5.34 -6.31 -2.06
CA LYS A 10 5.50 -4.99 -1.44
C LYS A 10 6.86 -4.37 -1.77
N SER A 11 7.92 -5.16 -1.64
CA SER A 11 9.29 -4.69 -1.92
C SER A 11 9.45 -4.23 -3.37
N THR A 12 8.91 -5.00 -4.30
CA THR A 12 8.92 -4.65 -5.71
C THR A 12 8.13 -3.37 -5.96
N LEU A 13 6.97 -3.23 -5.32
CA LEU A 13 6.15 -2.02 -5.45
C LEU A 13 6.87 -0.79 -4.90
N VAL A 14 7.46 -0.90 -3.70
CA VAL A 14 8.21 0.21 -3.09
C VAL A 14 9.36 0.65 -4.00
N ASN A 15 10.14 -0.30 -4.51
CA ASN A 15 11.24 0.02 -5.41
C ASN A 15 10.75 0.69 -6.70
N ARG A 16 9.64 0.27 -7.24
CA ARG A 16 9.07 0.89 -8.43
C ARG A 16 8.57 2.31 -8.17
N LEU A 17 7.89 2.52 -7.06
CA LEU A 17 7.39 3.85 -6.69
C LEU A 17 8.53 4.83 -6.45
N LEU A 18 9.59 4.41 -5.77
CA LEU A 18 10.74 5.28 -5.49
C LEU A 18 11.71 5.40 -6.69
N GLY A 19 11.63 4.49 -7.64
CA GLY A 19 12.51 4.47 -8.81
C GLY A 19 12.01 5.25 -10.01
N GLU A 20 10.84 5.88 -9.95
CA GLU A 20 10.32 6.71 -11.04
C GLU A 20 11.20 7.96 -11.24
N GLU A 21 11.40 8.38 -12.50
CA GLU A 21 12.23 9.56 -12.82
C GLU A 21 11.73 10.84 -12.17
N ARG A 22 10.40 10.96 -11.98
CA ARG A 22 9.76 12.12 -11.37
C ARG A 22 9.85 12.15 -9.84
N VAL A 23 10.48 11.13 -9.24
CA VAL A 23 10.59 10.98 -7.78
C VAL A 23 11.97 11.39 -7.32
N VAL A 24 12.01 12.26 -6.30
CA VAL A 24 13.25 12.65 -5.61
C VAL A 24 13.14 12.17 -4.17
N VAL A 25 14.06 11.31 -3.77
CA VAL A 25 14.10 10.76 -2.42
C VAL A 25 15.06 11.58 -1.57
N PHE A 26 14.62 11.97 -0.38
CA PHE A 26 15.44 12.73 0.56
C PHE A 26 16.08 11.79 1.57
N ASP A 27 17.40 11.68 1.52
CA ASP A 27 18.15 10.95 2.53
C ASP A 27 18.47 11.89 3.68
N GLN A 28 17.98 11.58 4.87
CA GLN A 28 18.32 12.33 6.07
C GLN A 28 19.45 11.63 6.80
N PRO A 29 20.67 12.21 6.80
CA PRO A 29 21.78 11.61 7.52
C PRO A 29 21.53 11.65 9.04
N GLY A 30 21.79 10.53 9.71
CA GLY A 30 21.69 10.43 11.17
C GLY A 30 20.37 9.83 11.69
N THR A 31 19.38 9.58 10.84
CA THR A 31 18.15 8.90 11.25
C THR A 31 18.30 7.39 11.03
N THR A 32 19.01 6.73 11.94
CA THR A 32 19.14 5.27 11.91
C THR A 32 17.91 4.56 12.46
N ARG A 33 17.02 5.29 13.11
CA ARG A 33 15.96 4.74 13.93
C ARG A 33 14.73 4.35 13.16
N ASP A 34 14.40 5.09 12.10
CA ASP A 34 13.14 4.95 11.35
C ASP A 34 13.41 4.80 9.86
N SER A 35 14.24 3.81 9.52
CA SER A 35 14.56 3.52 8.12
C SER A 35 13.36 3.07 7.29
N ILE A 36 12.22 2.81 7.93
CA ILE A 36 10.98 2.49 7.25
C ILE A 36 10.22 3.75 6.79
N TYR A 37 10.57 4.93 7.31
CA TYR A 37 9.97 6.20 6.90
C TYR A 37 10.87 6.87 5.86
N ILE A 38 10.34 7.05 4.65
CA ILE A 38 11.10 7.58 3.52
C ILE A 38 10.41 8.82 3.01
N ASP A 39 11.04 9.99 3.21
CA ASP A 39 10.54 11.25 2.68
C ASP A 39 10.96 11.39 1.22
N TYR A 40 10.01 11.74 0.36
CA TYR A 40 10.26 11.92 -1.05
C TYR A 40 9.29 12.92 -1.67
N GLU A 41 9.62 13.41 -2.86
CA GLU A 41 8.72 14.20 -3.68
C GLU A 41 8.44 13.48 -4.98
N ARG A 42 7.23 13.59 -5.46
CA ARG A 42 6.84 13.13 -6.80
C ARG A 42 6.15 14.29 -7.50
N ASP A 43 6.74 14.77 -8.60
CA ASP A 43 6.26 15.94 -9.35
C ASP A 43 6.12 17.19 -8.44
N GLY A 44 7.02 17.36 -7.47
CA GLY A 44 7.01 18.45 -6.52
C GLY A 44 6.06 18.30 -5.34
N GLU A 45 5.24 17.26 -5.32
CA GLU A 45 4.34 16.97 -4.19
C GLU A 45 5.07 16.13 -3.13
N PRO A 46 5.04 16.55 -1.87
CA PRO A 46 5.73 15.81 -0.81
C PRO A 46 4.94 14.61 -0.31
N TYR A 47 5.64 13.52 -0.07
CA TYR A 47 5.09 12.30 0.49
C TYR A 47 6.06 11.71 1.51
N THR A 48 5.53 10.99 2.48
CA THR A 48 6.31 10.10 3.34
C THR A 48 5.81 8.67 3.13
N LEU A 49 6.66 7.82 2.61
CA LEU A 49 6.36 6.39 2.44
C LEU A 49 6.73 5.66 3.72
N ILE A 50 5.79 4.87 4.25
CA ILE A 50 6.08 3.99 5.37
C ILE A 50 6.25 2.58 4.81
N ASP A 51 7.50 2.15 4.70
CA ASP A 51 7.92 0.90 4.07
C ASP A 51 8.06 -0.19 5.12
N THR A 52 6.99 -0.97 5.34
CA THR A 52 6.99 -2.05 6.33
C THR A 52 7.90 -3.22 5.94
N ALA A 53 8.29 -3.31 4.67
CA ALA A 53 9.24 -4.32 4.20
C ALA A 53 10.70 -3.93 4.46
N GLY A 54 10.97 -2.66 4.74
CA GLY A 54 12.33 -2.17 4.99
C GLY A 54 13.27 -2.30 3.80
N VAL A 55 12.79 -2.02 2.61
CA VAL A 55 13.51 -2.25 1.35
C VAL A 55 14.85 -1.51 1.30
N ARG A 56 14.89 -0.25 1.73
CA ARG A 56 16.13 0.54 1.71
C ARG A 56 17.17 0.03 2.68
N ARG A 57 16.76 -0.54 3.81
CA ARG A 57 17.66 -1.16 4.79
C ARG A 57 18.39 -2.36 4.20
N ARG A 58 17.72 -3.06 3.28
CA ARG A 58 18.19 -4.34 2.73
C ARG A 58 18.87 -4.20 1.38
N LYS A 59 19.17 -2.97 0.96
CA LYS A 59 19.76 -2.68 -0.33
C LYS A 59 21.08 -3.42 -0.59
N ASN A 60 21.82 -3.75 0.47
CA ASN A 60 23.11 -4.42 0.41
C ASN A 60 23.06 -5.92 0.74
N VAL A 61 21.86 -6.47 0.95
CA VAL A 61 21.70 -7.88 1.30
C VAL A 61 21.25 -8.64 0.06
N LYS A 62 21.99 -9.71 -0.28
CA LYS A 62 21.75 -10.51 -1.49
C LYS A 62 20.41 -11.26 -1.45
N GLU A 63 19.92 -11.58 -0.26
CA GLU A 63 18.62 -12.22 -0.07
C GLU A 63 17.74 -11.33 0.81
N VAL A 64 16.65 -10.86 0.23
CA VAL A 64 15.66 -10.09 0.98
C VAL A 64 14.71 -11.08 1.64
N VAL A 65 14.99 -11.44 2.91
CA VAL A 65 14.02 -12.17 3.72
C VAL A 65 13.12 -11.14 4.38
N GLU A 66 11.94 -11.00 3.86
CA GLU A 66 10.94 -10.13 4.44
C GLU A 66 10.40 -10.77 5.71
N LYS A 67 10.62 -10.11 6.86
CA LYS A 67 10.03 -10.55 8.12
C LYS A 67 8.73 -9.80 8.34
N PHE A 68 7.64 -10.54 8.41
CA PHE A 68 6.36 -9.98 8.76
C PHE A 68 6.36 -9.66 10.26
N SER A 69 6.07 -8.40 10.59
CA SER A 69 5.88 -7.95 11.97
C SER A 69 4.53 -7.27 12.09
N ILE A 70 3.64 -7.88 12.85
CA ILE A 70 2.30 -7.32 13.08
C ILE A 70 2.39 -5.98 13.83
N VAL A 71 3.33 -5.86 14.76
CA VAL A 71 3.52 -4.63 15.54
C VAL A 71 3.93 -3.47 14.64
N LYS A 72 4.91 -3.69 13.76
CA LYS A 72 5.35 -2.66 12.81
C LYS A 72 4.26 -2.30 11.81
N THR A 73 3.50 -3.31 11.37
CA THR A 73 2.39 -3.11 10.45
C THR A 73 1.30 -2.25 11.08
N LEU A 74 0.89 -2.56 12.30
CA LEU A 74 -0.13 -1.79 13.03
C LEU A 74 0.32 -0.36 13.29
N LYS A 75 1.59 -0.17 13.66
CA LYS A 75 2.14 1.17 13.86
C LYS A 75 2.15 1.98 12.56
N ALA A 76 2.52 1.35 11.46
CA ALA A 76 2.51 2.00 10.14
C ALA A 76 1.11 2.45 9.75
N ILE A 77 0.10 1.61 9.98
CA ILE A 77 -1.29 1.95 9.71
C ILE A 77 -1.72 3.15 10.56
N ASP A 78 -1.39 3.17 11.84
CA ASP A 78 -1.76 4.27 12.73
C ASP A 78 -1.09 5.59 12.33
N ASP A 79 0.14 5.55 11.86
CA ASP A 79 0.90 6.75 11.50
C ASP A 79 0.55 7.27 10.10
N ALA A 80 -0.10 6.48 9.27
CA ALA A 80 -0.37 6.82 7.87
C ALA A 80 -1.69 7.58 7.70
N ASN A 81 -1.73 8.44 6.69
CA ASN A 81 -2.99 9.06 6.24
C ASN A 81 -3.76 8.11 5.32
N VAL A 82 -3.03 7.38 4.48
CA VAL A 82 -3.60 6.40 3.55
C VAL A 82 -2.79 5.12 3.64
N THR A 83 -3.46 4.00 3.67
CA THR A 83 -2.83 2.67 3.66
C THR A 83 -3.12 1.96 2.35
N ILE A 84 -2.07 1.48 1.70
CA ILE A 84 -2.17 0.59 0.54
C ILE A 84 -1.97 -0.84 1.04
N LEU A 85 -3.00 -1.66 0.93
CA LEU A 85 -2.91 -3.09 1.23
C LEU A 85 -2.61 -3.84 -0.06
N VAL A 86 -1.46 -4.51 -0.08
CA VAL A 86 -1.00 -5.29 -1.24
C VAL A 86 -1.39 -6.74 -1.06
N MET A 87 -2.08 -7.29 -2.05
CA MET A 87 -2.52 -8.68 -2.09
C MET A 87 -1.89 -9.38 -3.28
N ASP A 88 -1.63 -10.68 -3.17
CA ASP A 88 -1.12 -11.50 -4.26
C ASP A 88 -2.30 -12.13 -5.01
N ALA A 89 -2.54 -11.70 -6.23
CA ALA A 89 -3.65 -12.19 -7.05
C ALA A 89 -3.58 -13.69 -7.33
N ARG A 90 -2.38 -14.26 -7.35
CA ARG A 90 -2.20 -15.70 -7.60
C ARG A 90 -2.75 -16.56 -6.47
N GLU A 91 -2.71 -16.05 -5.25
CA GLU A 91 -3.22 -16.73 -4.07
C GLU A 91 -4.70 -16.44 -3.80
N GLY A 92 -5.23 -15.41 -4.45
CA GLY A 92 -6.58 -14.94 -4.18
C GLY A 92 -6.69 -14.24 -2.83
N VAL A 93 -7.91 -14.17 -2.30
CA VAL A 93 -8.17 -13.53 -1.01
C VAL A 93 -8.02 -14.57 0.09
N VAL A 94 -7.04 -14.37 0.97
CA VAL A 94 -6.80 -15.28 2.10
C VAL A 94 -7.19 -14.64 3.42
N ASP A 95 -7.39 -15.43 4.46
CA ASP A 95 -7.86 -14.95 5.77
C ASP A 95 -6.92 -13.91 6.39
N GLN A 96 -5.63 -14.06 6.20
CA GLN A 96 -4.64 -13.10 6.73
C GLN A 96 -4.80 -11.73 6.08
N ASP A 97 -5.10 -11.67 4.79
CA ASP A 97 -5.40 -10.41 4.09
C ASP A 97 -6.65 -9.75 4.67
N LEU A 98 -7.68 -10.53 4.93
CA LEU A 98 -8.92 -10.04 5.53
C LEU A 98 -8.69 -9.52 6.95
N HIS A 99 -7.82 -10.16 7.70
CA HIS A 99 -7.45 -9.72 9.03
C HIS A 99 -6.74 -8.36 8.99
N LEU A 100 -5.76 -8.20 8.11
CA LEU A 100 -5.09 -6.92 7.91
C LEU A 100 -6.05 -5.83 7.45
N LEU A 101 -6.94 -6.18 6.54
CA LEU A 101 -7.97 -5.27 6.06
C LEU A 101 -8.85 -4.77 7.20
N GLY A 102 -9.26 -5.66 8.08
CA GLY A 102 -10.03 -5.31 9.28
C GLY A 102 -9.29 -4.33 10.17
N GLN A 103 -7.99 -4.49 10.34
CA GLN A 103 -7.16 -3.57 11.12
C GLN A 103 -7.12 -2.17 10.50
N VAL A 104 -7.02 -2.08 9.17
CA VAL A 104 -7.02 -0.78 8.49
C VAL A 104 -8.38 -0.09 8.65
N VAL A 105 -9.47 -0.84 8.49
CA VAL A 105 -10.83 -0.31 8.65
C VAL A 105 -11.04 0.20 10.07
N GLU A 106 -10.63 -0.57 11.08
CA GLU A 106 -10.75 -0.16 12.49
C GLU A 106 -9.93 1.09 12.82
N SER A 107 -8.80 1.28 12.15
CA SER A 107 -7.96 2.47 12.37
C SER A 107 -8.63 3.75 11.92
N GLY A 108 -9.65 3.67 11.08
CA GLY A 108 -10.33 4.83 10.50
C GLY A 108 -9.51 5.52 9.42
N ARG A 109 -8.39 4.95 8.98
CA ARG A 109 -7.56 5.51 7.93
C ARG A 109 -8.11 5.17 6.55
N ALA A 110 -7.77 6.00 5.56
CA ALA A 110 -8.17 5.75 4.19
C ALA A 110 -7.45 4.51 3.63
N LEU A 111 -8.15 3.76 2.78
CA LEU A 111 -7.67 2.48 2.28
C LEU A 111 -7.71 2.42 0.76
N VAL A 112 -6.62 1.92 0.18
CA VAL A 112 -6.51 1.57 -1.23
C VAL A 112 -6.04 0.11 -1.31
N LEU A 113 -6.71 -0.70 -2.12
CA LEU A 113 -6.33 -2.10 -2.33
C LEU A 113 -5.53 -2.23 -3.62
N ALA A 114 -4.38 -2.88 -3.54
CA ALA A 114 -3.54 -3.17 -4.70
C ALA A 114 -3.44 -4.69 -4.85
N VAL A 115 -4.14 -5.23 -5.86
CA VAL A 115 -4.11 -6.65 -6.17
C VAL A 115 -2.99 -6.86 -7.18
N ASN A 116 -1.85 -7.31 -6.65
CA ASN A 116 -0.58 -7.41 -7.37
C ASN A 116 -0.43 -8.75 -8.09
N LYS A 117 0.53 -8.80 -9.00
CA LYS A 117 0.84 -9.97 -9.82
C LYS A 117 -0.31 -10.35 -10.75
N TRP A 118 -1.03 -9.32 -11.20
CA TRP A 118 -2.20 -9.47 -12.06
C TRP A 118 -1.84 -9.95 -13.48
N ASP A 119 -0.72 -9.46 -13.99
CA ASP A 119 -0.24 -9.82 -15.31
C ASP A 119 0.16 -11.31 -15.34
N GLY A 120 -0.19 -11.99 -16.42
CA GLY A 120 0.12 -13.39 -16.59
C GLY A 120 -0.89 -14.37 -15.98
N LEU A 121 -1.90 -13.87 -15.29
CA LEU A 121 -2.98 -14.74 -14.82
C LEU A 121 -3.88 -15.14 -15.97
N GLU A 122 -4.35 -16.38 -15.93
CA GLU A 122 -5.35 -16.86 -16.89
C GLU A 122 -6.67 -16.08 -16.71
N PRO A 123 -7.43 -15.85 -17.81
CA PRO A 123 -8.68 -15.09 -17.72
C PRO A 123 -9.67 -15.65 -16.70
N ASP A 124 -9.79 -16.96 -16.59
CA ASP A 124 -10.68 -17.60 -15.63
C ASP A 124 -10.26 -17.33 -14.19
N HIS A 125 -8.95 -17.31 -13.94
CA HIS A 125 -8.40 -16.98 -12.64
C HIS A 125 -8.68 -15.52 -12.27
N LYS A 126 -8.51 -14.61 -13.23
CA LYS A 126 -8.84 -13.19 -13.04
C LYS A 126 -10.30 -13.00 -12.65
N GLU A 127 -11.20 -13.67 -13.33
CA GLU A 127 -12.63 -13.60 -13.02
C GLU A 127 -12.95 -14.14 -11.63
N ARG A 128 -12.31 -15.22 -11.22
CA ARG A 128 -12.49 -15.77 -9.87
C ARG A 128 -12.00 -14.82 -8.78
N VAL A 129 -10.86 -14.18 -9.00
CA VAL A 129 -10.31 -13.20 -8.04
C VAL A 129 -11.26 -12.01 -7.91
N LYS A 130 -11.74 -11.48 -9.02
CA LYS A 130 -12.71 -10.37 -9.01
C LYS A 130 -13.99 -10.75 -8.26
N PHE A 131 -14.51 -11.93 -8.52
CA PHE A 131 -15.71 -12.43 -7.87
C PHE A 131 -15.51 -12.59 -6.35
N GLU A 132 -14.37 -13.15 -5.94
CA GLU A 132 -14.01 -13.31 -4.52
C GLU A 132 -13.92 -11.96 -3.81
N LEU A 133 -13.28 -10.99 -4.46
CA LEU A 133 -13.15 -9.63 -3.91
C LEU A 133 -14.52 -8.99 -3.72
N GLU A 134 -15.39 -9.05 -4.73
CA GLU A 134 -16.73 -8.50 -4.63
C GLU A 134 -17.52 -9.14 -3.49
N ARG A 135 -17.45 -10.46 -3.38
CA ARG A 135 -18.19 -11.20 -2.36
C ARG A 135 -17.69 -10.91 -0.96
N ARG A 136 -16.36 -10.87 -0.77
CA ARG A 136 -15.74 -10.75 0.54
C ARG A 136 -15.62 -9.31 1.03
N LEU A 137 -15.63 -8.34 0.11
CA LEU A 137 -15.44 -6.93 0.44
C LEU A 137 -16.72 -6.10 0.35
N GLN A 138 -17.89 -6.73 0.36
CA GLN A 138 -19.18 -6.04 0.30
C GLN A 138 -19.36 -5.02 1.42
N PHE A 139 -18.70 -5.24 2.57
CA PHE A 139 -18.78 -4.32 3.70
C PHE A 139 -17.84 -3.10 3.55
N ILE A 140 -17.03 -3.06 2.49
CA ILE A 140 -16.09 -1.97 2.24
C ILE A 140 -16.32 -1.45 0.82
N ASP A 141 -17.26 -0.53 0.69
CA ASP A 141 -17.59 0.06 -0.61
C ASP A 141 -16.84 1.36 -0.89
N TYR A 142 -16.13 1.91 0.11
CA TYR A 142 -15.39 3.16 -0.04
C TYR A 142 -13.94 2.99 -0.50
N ALA A 143 -13.40 1.77 -0.46
CA ALA A 143 -12.02 1.51 -0.87
C ALA A 143 -11.94 1.26 -2.38
N GLU A 144 -10.97 1.90 -3.03
CA GLU A 144 -10.70 1.63 -4.43
C GLU A 144 -9.80 0.41 -4.58
N VAL A 145 -10.08 -0.42 -5.58
CA VAL A 145 -9.32 -1.62 -5.87
C VAL A 145 -8.59 -1.44 -7.20
N HIS A 146 -7.27 -1.66 -7.18
CA HIS A 146 -6.43 -1.60 -8.37
C HIS A 146 -5.80 -2.95 -8.65
N PHE A 147 -5.88 -3.38 -9.90
CA PHE A 147 -5.22 -4.59 -10.37
C PHE A 147 -3.90 -4.18 -11.02
N ILE A 148 -2.79 -4.56 -10.41
CA ILE A 148 -1.47 -4.06 -10.78
C ILE A 148 -0.46 -5.18 -11.04
N SER A 149 0.63 -4.80 -11.71
CA SER A 149 1.86 -5.58 -11.73
C SER A 149 3.00 -4.66 -11.29
N ALA A 150 3.45 -4.81 -10.06
CA ALA A 150 4.58 -4.02 -9.54
C ALA A 150 5.85 -4.32 -10.33
N LEU A 151 6.02 -5.57 -10.76
CA LEU A 151 7.20 -5.98 -11.54
C LEU A 151 7.24 -5.32 -12.91
N HIS A 152 6.11 -5.21 -13.60
CA HIS A 152 6.03 -4.65 -14.96
C HIS A 152 5.54 -3.21 -15.02
N GLY A 153 5.06 -2.66 -13.91
CA GLY A 153 4.58 -1.29 -13.82
C GLY A 153 3.12 -1.09 -14.21
N THR A 154 2.42 -2.14 -14.61
CA THR A 154 1.01 -2.06 -15.04
C THR A 154 0.13 -1.56 -13.89
N GLY A 155 -0.65 -0.51 -14.14
CA GLY A 155 -1.63 0.01 -13.18
C GLY A 155 -1.04 0.79 -12.00
N VAL A 156 0.29 0.84 -11.85
CA VAL A 156 0.95 1.46 -10.70
C VAL A 156 0.73 2.99 -10.66
N GLY A 157 0.70 3.64 -11.82
CA GLY A 157 0.47 5.09 -11.87
C GLY A 157 -0.87 5.52 -11.30
N HIS A 158 -1.89 4.69 -11.42
CA HIS A 158 -3.23 4.98 -10.89
C HIS A 158 -3.31 4.92 -9.36
N LEU A 159 -2.34 4.25 -8.71
CA LEU A 159 -2.31 4.19 -7.24
C LEU A 159 -2.17 5.59 -6.63
N TYR A 160 -1.34 6.45 -7.21
CA TYR A 160 -1.17 7.81 -6.71
C TYR A 160 -2.46 8.62 -6.81
N ASP A 161 -3.20 8.46 -7.90
CA ASP A 161 -4.48 9.15 -8.08
C ASP A 161 -5.45 8.73 -6.96
N SER A 162 -5.53 7.43 -6.66
CA SER A 162 -6.38 6.92 -5.59
C SER A 162 -5.91 7.34 -4.21
N VAL A 163 -4.60 7.35 -3.97
CA VAL A 163 -4.01 7.81 -2.70
C VAL A 163 -4.36 9.27 -2.47
N ASN A 164 -4.18 10.13 -3.45
CA ASN A 164 -4.50 11.55 -3.33
C ASN A 164 -5.99 11.79 -3.13
N LYS A 165 -6.83 11.05 -3.86
CA LYS A 165 -8.29 11.13 -3.72
C LYS A 165 -8.72 10.70 -2.32
N ALA A 166 -8.18 9.60 -1.81
CA ALA A 166 -8.49 9.10 -0.48
C ALA A 166 -8.03 10.07 0.61
N TYR A 167 -6.85 10.66 0.45
CA TYR A 167 -6.32 11.67 1.38
C TYR A 167 -7.21 12.91 1.44
N HIS A 168 -7.58 13.46 0.28
CA HIS A 168 -8.44 14.64 0.22
C HIS A 168 -9.83 14.36 0.77
N SER A 169 -10.39 13.22 0.47
CA SER A 169 -11.71 12.81 0.99
C SER A 169 -11.71 12.72 2.52
N ALA A 170 -10.67 12.13 3.11
CA ALA A 170 -10.53 12.03 4.56
C ALA A 170 -10.34 13.40 5.21
N THR A 171 -9.55 14.29 4.59
CA THR A 171 -9.31 15.65 5.08
C THR A 171 -10.60 16.48 5.04
N ASP A 172 -11.37 16.39 3.96
CA ASP A 172 -12.63 17.10 3.82
C ASP A 172 -13.65 16.65 4.88
N LYS A 173 -13.72 15.35 5.16
CA LYS A 173 -14.60 14.83 6.22
C LYS A 173 -14.21 15.36 7.60
N MET A 174 -12.93 15.48 7.89
CA MET A 174 -12.47 16.07 9.15
C MET A 174 -12.84 17.53 9.26
N SER A 175 -12.70 18.31 8.18
CA SER A 175 -13.08 19.72 8.14
C SER A 175 -14.57 19.89 8.38
N THR A 176 -15.40 19.04 7.79
CA THR A 176 -16.85 19.06 7.99
C THR A 176 -17.21 18.76 9.44
N ARG A 177 -16.57 17.79 10.06
CA ARG A 177 -16.79 17.47 11.48
C ARG A 177 -16.38 18.60 12.40
N GLN A 178 -15.30 19.30 12.10
CA GLN A 178 -14.87 20.46 12.88
C GLN A 178 -15.85 21.62 12.76
N LEU A 179 -16.50 21.78 11.62
CA LEU A 179 -17.48 22.84 11.39
C LEU A 179 -18.84 22.57 12.06
N THR A 180 -19.16 21.30 12.37
CA THR A 180 -20.42 20.91 12.99
C THR A 180 -20.36 20.83 14.51
N THR A 181 -19.20 20.99 15.10
CA THR A 181 -19.02 21.11 16.54
C THR A 181 -18.80 22.54 16.94
#